data_c6b50b9c0a4e945f110efbdbf1eba4ed
#
_entry.id   c6b50b9c0a4e945f110efbdbf1eba4ed
#
_cell.length_a   1.000
_cell.length_b   1.000
_cell.length_c   1.000
_cell.angle_alpha   90.00
_cell.angle_beta   90.00
_cell.angle_gamma   90.00
#
_symmetry.space_group_name_H-M   'P 1'
#
loop_
_entity.id
_entity.type
_entity.pdbx_description
1 polymer ?
#
loop_
_entity_poly.entity_id
_entity_poly.type
_entity_poly.pdbx_seq_one_letter_code
_entity_poly.pdbx_strand_id
1 'polypeptide(L)'
;MSAATGGGESQTGIDEETRHQLVVLARRSGARITEFRRDRPTDWRPGKVRNPDGVLDTHFTDASAWELIATRLEHGEAVKVIELQMPKGAKGYVMTIDLGPKVPALYVKLQLGSGKIIGRSFHYSEQG
;
A
#
# COMPACT_ATOMS: atom_id res chain seq x y z
N MET A 1 28.23 -12.90 1.58
CA MET A 1 27.93 -12.36 1.73
C MET A 1 27.47 -11.49 1.74
N SER A 2 27.52 -11.41 1.28
CA SER A 2 27.29 -10.68 1.16
C SER A 2 26.87 -9.82 1.46
N ALA A 3 26.85 -9.91 1.81
CA ALA A 3 26.32 -9.08 2.33
C ALA A 3 26.15 -7.81 1.99
N ALA A 4 26.87 -7.50 1.85
CA ALA A 4 26.92 -6.27 1.44
C ALA A 4 25.87 -5.83 0.66
N THR A 5 25.69 -6.58 -0.12
CA THR A 5 24.71 -6.31 -0.91
C THR A 5 23.58 -5.81 -0.26
N GLY A 6 23.38 -6.22 0.82
CA GLY A 6 22.19 -5.83 1.42
C GLY A 6 22.00 -4.37 1.50
N GLY A 7 23.04 -3.66 1.47
CA GLY A 7 22.92 -2.23 1.62
C GLY A 7 22.00 -1.60 0.64
N GLY A 8 22.21 -1.84 -0.60
CA GLY A 8 21.41 -1.22 -1.62
C GLY A 8 20.00 -1.71 -1.61
N GLU A 9 19.85 -2.96 -1.35
CA GLU A 9 18.52 -3.51 -1.38
C GLU A 9 17.69 -3.06 -0.23
N SER A 10 18.27 -2.91 0.91
CA SER A 10 17.51 -2.53 2.07
C SER A 10 16.96 -1.13 1.95
N GLN A 11 17.48 -0.33 1.05
CA GLN A 11 16.98 1.02 0.89
C GLN A 11 15.67 1.06 0.14
N THR A 12 15.34 0.01 -0.61
CA THR A 12 14.15 0.02 -1.41
C THR A 12 13.14 -1.00 -0.97
N GLY A 13 13.46 -1.82 0.03
CA GLY A 13 12.55 -2.85 0.47
C GLY A 13 12.25 -2.76 1.94
N ILE A 14 11.29 -3.55 2.36
CA ILE A 14 10.97 -3.65 3.77
C ILE A 14 11.49 -4.97 4.29
N ASP A 15 11.72 -5.04 5.61
CA ASP A 15 12.10 -6.31 6.20
C ASP A 15 10.86 -7.19 6.35
N GLU A 16 11.10 -8.47 6.61
CA GLU A 16 10.01 -9.45 6.67
C GLU A 16 9.08 -9.20 7.85
N GLU A 17 9.61 -8.70 8.92
CA GLU A 17 8.78 -8.43 10.09
C GLU A 17 7.81 -7.30 9.80
N THR A 18 8.26 -6.25 9.15
CA THR A 18 7.40 -5.13 8.80
C THR A 18 6.36 -5.57 7.78
N ARG A 19 6.77 -6.36 6.79
CA ARG A 19 5.83 -6.87 5.80
C ARG A 19 4.75 -7.70 6.46
N HIS A 20 5.13 -8.58 7.38
CA HIS A 20 4.16 -9.40 8.08
C HIS A 20 3.20 -8.54 8.90
N GLN A 21 3.72 -7.52 9.55
CA GLN A 21 2.89 -6.62 10.34
C GLN A 21 1.86 -5.90 9.46
N LEU A 22 2.28 -5.46 8.28
CA LEU A 22 1.36 -4.82 7.34
C LEU A 22 0.26 -5.79 6.92
N VAL A 23 0.61 -7.05 6.64
CA VAL A 23 -0.37 -8.04 6.24
C VAL A 23 -1.39 -8.27 7.36
N VAL A 24 -0.90 -8.48 8.57
CA VAL A 24 -1.78 -8.77 9.71
C VAL A 24 -2.77 -7.63 9.92
N LEU A 25 -2.27 -6.40 9.90
CA LEU A 25 -3.14 -5.26 10.16
C LEU A 25 -4.08 -5.00 8.99
N ALA A 26 -3.61 -5.21 7.76
CA ALA A 26 -4.46 -5.03 6.58
C ALA A 26 -5.64 -6.00 6.58
N ARG A 27 -5.49 -7.15 7.24
CA ARG A 27 -6.57 -8.13 7.30
C ARG A 27 -7.51 -7.93 8.49
N ARG A 28 -7.25 -6.92 9.32
CA ARG A 28 -8.11 -6.63 10.47
C ARG A 28 -8.90 -5.37 10.19
N SER A 29 -10.21 -5.53 10.02
CA SER A 29 -11.03 -4.37 9.69
C SER A 29 -10.95 -3.28 10.76
N GLY A 30 -10.84 -3.65 12.00
CA GLY A 30 -10.76 -2.66 13.08
C GLY A 30 -9.43 -1.93 13.18
N ALA A 31 -8.42 -2.37 12.43
CA ALA A 31 -7.10 -1.73 12.46
C ALA A 31 -6.90 -0.73 11.33
N ARG A 32 -7.82 -0.66 10.38
CA ARG A 32 -7.67 0.12 9.16
C ARG A 32 -8.15 1.55 9.36
N ILE A 33 -7.33 2.51 8.90
CA ILE A 33 -7.70 3.93 8.95
C ILE A 33 -7.46 4.49 7.56
N THR A 34 -8.48 5.09 6.96
CA THR A 34 -8.35 5.75 5.67
C THR A 34 -8.90 7.16 5.70
N GLU A 35 -9.34 7.60 6.85
CA GLU A 35 -9.98 8.89 7.01
C GLU A 35 -8.99 10.02 6.76
N PHE A 36 -9.43 11.02 6.02
CA PHE A 36 -8.60 12.20 5.76
C PHE A 36 -8.50 13.06 7.01
N ARG A 37 -7.29 13.49 7.32
CA ARG A 37 -7.06 14.46 8.37
C ARG A 37 -6.06 15.47 7.85
N ARG A 38 -6.18 16.69 8.32
CA ARG A 38 -5.30 17.75 7.86
C ARG A 38 -3.83 17.44 8.16
N ASP A 39 -3.56 16.85 9.31
CA ASP A 39 -2.21 16.48 9.69
C ASP A 39 -1.82 15.08 9.19
N ARG A 40 -2.74 14.40 8.53
CA ARG A 40 -2.49 13.08 7.96
C ARG A 40 -3.38 12.92 6.74
N PRO A 41 -3.05 13.62 5.64
CA PRO A 41 -3.92 13.59 4.46
C PRO A 41 -3.90 12.23 3.78
N THR A 42 -5.04 11.84 3.24
CA THR A 42 -5.16 10.59 2.50
C THR A 42 -5.77 10.88 1.13
N ASP A 43 -5.43 10.02 0.18
CA ASP A 43 -6.02 10.07 -1.16
C ASP A 43 -6.46 8.64 -1.46
N TRP A 44 -7.49 8.22 -0.79
CA TRP A 44 -7.95 6.84 -0.76
C TRP A 44 -9.19 6.71 -1.63
N ARG A 45 -9.01 6.16 -2.85
CA ARG A 45 -10.07 6.18 -3.86
C ARG A 45 -10.30 4.82 -4.49
N PRO A 46 -10.59 3.78 -3.72
CA PRO A 46 -10.82 2.46 -4.33
C PRO A 46 -11.99 2.47 -5.30
N GLY A 47 -13.02 3.26 -5.03
CA GLY A 47 -14.17 3.32 -5.93
C GLY A 47 -13.87 3.92 -7.28
N LYS A 48 -12.69 4.48 -7.49
CA LYS A 48 -12.29 5.03 -8.78
C LYS A 48 -11.35 4.10 -9.52
N VAL A 49 -11.02 2.94 -8.97
CA VAL A 49 -10.07 2.02 -9.56
C VAL A 49 -10.80 0.74 -9.94
N ARG A 50 -10.65 0.31 -11.20
CA ARG A 50 -11.30 -0.90 -11.66
C ARG A 50 -10.63 -2.12 -11.07
N ASN A 51 -11.43 -3.04 -10.55
CA ASN A 51 -10.94 -4.27 -9.96
C ASN A 51 -10.83 -5.33 -11.06
N PRO A 52 -9.62 -5.73 -11.45
CA PRO A 52 -9.48 -6.70 -12.55
C PRO A 52 -10.02 -8.08 -12.20
N ASP A 53 -10.11 -8.39 -10.91
CA ASP A 53 -10.66 -9.67 -10.48
C ASP A 53 -12.14 -9.60 -10.19
N GLY A 54 -12.74 -8.44 -10.41
CA GLY A 54 -14.17 -8.28 -10.18
C GLY A 54 -14.97 -8.74 -11.36
N VAL A 55 -16.26 -8.83 -11.16
CA VAL A 55 -17.19 -9.25 -12.20
C VAL A 55 -17.67 -8.02 -12.94
N LEU A 56 -17.55 -8.02 -14.28
CA LEU A 56 -18.16 -6.98 -15.12
C LEU A 56 -17.82 -5.54 -14.67
N ASP A 57 -16.65 -5.08 -14.98
CA ASP A 57 -16.34 -3.66 -14.76
C ASP A 57 -16.55 -3.15 -13.35
N THR A 58 -16.50 -4.00 -12.36
CA THR A 58 -16.65 -3.53 -10.99
C THR A 58 -15.40 -2.76 -10.57
N HIS A 59 -15.60 -1.84 -9.67
CA HIS A 59 -14.51 -1.10 -9.06
C HIS A 59 -14.24 -1.68 -7.69
N PHE A 60 -13.11 -1.29 -7.09
CA PHE A 60 -12.79 -1.76 -5.76
C PHE A 60 -13.76 -1.17 -4.75
N THR A 61 -14.09 -1.96 -3.74
CA THR A 61 -14.69 -1.49 -2.51
C THR A 61 -13.56 -1.31 -1.51
N ASP A 62 -13.88 -0.73 -0.37
CA ASP A 62 -12.89 -0.61 0.68
C ASP A 62 -12.39 -2.00 1.08
N ALA A 63 -13.29 -2.94 1.26
CA ALA A 63 -12.91 -4.29 1.66
C ALA A 63 -12.02 -4.97 0.62
N SER A 64 -12.38 -4.88 -0.66
CA SER A 64 -11.58 -5.54 -1.69
C SER A 64 -10.24 -4.84 -1.91
N ALA A 65 -10.16 -3.54 -1.65
CA ALA A 65 -8.88 -2.83 -1.70
C ALA A 65 -7.93 -3.38 -0.65
N TRP A 66 -8.40 -3.54 0.58
CA TRP A 66 -7.56 -4.09 1.63
C TRP A 66 -7.19 -5.55 1.39
N GLU A 67 -8.10 -6.30 0.78
CA GLU A 67 -7.81 -7.68 0.42
C GLU A 67 -6.67 -7.73 -0.60
N LEU A 68 -6.72 -6.89 -1.61
CA LEU A 68 -5.67 -6.81 -2.60
C LEU A 68 -4.34 -6.46 -1.94
N ILE A 69 -4.35 -5.46 -1.07
CA ILE A 69 -3.14 -5.01 -0.40
C ILE A 69 -2.51 -6.14 0.40
N ALA A 70 -3.33 -6.83 1.21
CA ALA A 70 -2.82 -7.92 2.04
C ALA A 70 -2.27 -9.05 1.18
N THR A 71 -2.99 -9.41 0.12
CA THR A 71 -2.57 -10.50 -0.76
C THR A 71 -1.27 -10.17 -1.47
N ARG A 72 -1.14 -8.96 -1.98
CA ARG A 72 0.09 -8.57 -2.68
C ARG A 72 1.28 -8.51 -1.74
N LEU A 73 1.07 -7.97 -0.55
CA LEU A 73 2.14 -7.96 0.44
C LEU A 73 2.57 -9.38 0.80
N GLU A 74 1.60 -10.26 0.98
CA GLU A 74 1.88 -11.64 1.36
C GLU A 74 2.65 -12.38 0.27
N HIS A 75 2.38 -12.06 -0.98
CA HIS A 75 3.02 -12.71 -2.12
C HIS A 75 4.33 -12.04 -2.54
N GLY A 76 4.82 -11.10 -1.76
CA GLY A 76 6.15 -10.54 -2.02
C GLY A 76 6.19 -9.34 -2.95
N GLU A 77 5.07 -8.65 -3.12
CA GLU A 77 5.06 -7.44 -3.94
C GLU A 77 6.15 -6.48 -3.46
N ALA A 78 6.86 -5.87 -4.38
CA ALA A 78 7.93 -4.94 -4.02
C ALA A 78 7.35 -3.75 -3.29
N VAL A 79 8.00 -3.36 -2.20
CA VAL A 79 7.57 -2.23 -1.39
C VAL A 79 8.74 -1.28 -1.24
N LYS A 80 8.50 -0.02 -1.58
CA LYS A 80 9.50 1.03 -1.42
C LYS A 80 9.21 1.76 -0.12
N VAL A 81 10.21 1.94 0.70
CA VAL A 81 10.07 2.67 1.96
C VAL A 81 10.46 4.11 1.71
N ILE A 82 9.59 5.04 2.05
CA ILE A 82 9.84 6.46 1.86
C ILE A 82 9.64 7.19 3.18
N GLU A 83 10.11 8.42 3.22
CA GLU A 83 9.83 9.29 4.37
C GLU A 83 8.65 10.16 4.00
N LEU A 84 7.65 10.20 4.87
CA LEU A 84 6.46 11.01 4.64
C LEU A 84 6.75 12.45 5.04
N GLN A 85 6.02 13.38 4.43
CA GLN A 85 6.13 14.77 4.80
C GLN A 85 5.13 15.14 5.88
N MET A 86 4.06 14.39 5.99
CA MET A 86 3.03 14.69 6.95
C MET A 86 2.42 13.41 7.47
N PRO A 87 2.73 13.01 8.68
CA PRO A 87 3.62 13.69 9.62
C PRO A 87 5.07 13.52 9.21
N LYS A 88 5.83 14.57 9.39
CA LYS A 88 7.21 14.57 8.94
C LYS A 88 8.01 13.50 9.65
N GLY A 89 8.81 12.79 8.89
CA GLY A 89 9.68 11.76 9.45
C GLY A 89 9.06 10.41 9.60
N ALA A 90 7.76 10.30 9.45
CA ALA A 90 7.14 8.98 9.49
C ALA A 90 7.45 8.22 8.21
N LYS A 91 7.43 6.90 8.29
CA LYS A 91 7.72 6.06 7.13
C LYS A 91 6.46 5.74 6.37
N GLY A 92 6.57 5.78 5.05
CA GLY A 92 5.51 5.33 4.17
C GLY A 92 5.96 4.10 3.40
N TYR A 93 5.03 3.23 3.08
CA TYR A 93 5.30 1.98 2.38
C TYR A 93 4.52 2.00 1.08
N VAL A 94 5.23 2.02 -0.04
CA VAL A 94 4.63 2.27 -1.35
C VAL A 94 4.71 1.02 -2.21
N MET A 95 3.58 0.63 -2.78
CA MET A 95 3.52 -0.40 -3.80
C MET A 95 2.98 0.21 -5.08
N THR A 96 3.55 -0.20 -6.21
CA THR A 96 2.99 0.12 -7.52
C THR A 96 2.57 -1.20 -8.12
N ILE A 97 1.27 -1.39 -8.27
CA ILE A 97 0.71 -2.69 -8.61
C ILE A 97 0.21 -2.67 -10.05
N ASP A 98 0.63 -3.66 -10.82
CA ASP A 98 0.19 -3.81 -12.20
C ASP A 98 -1.20 -4.43 -12.21
N LEU A 99 -2.17 -3.71 -12.74
CA LEU A 99 -3.55 -4.19 -12.84
C LEU A 99 -3.90 -4.64 -14.25
N GLY A 100 -2.91 -4.76 -15.12
CA GLY A 100 -3.14 -5.18 -16.48
C GLY A 100 -2.84 -4.08 -17.48
N PRO A 101 -2.80 -4.42 -18.77
CA PRO A 101 -2.33 -3.47 -19.78
C PRO A 101 -3.31 -2.36 -20.12
N LYS A 102 -4.56 -2.48 -19.72
CA LYS A 102 -5.58 -1.53 -20.15
C LYS A 102 -5.77 -0.36 -19.22
N VAL A 103 -5.11 -0.37 -18.08
CA VAL A 103 -5.24 0.72 -17.10
C VAL A 103 -3.87 1.07 -16.56
N PRO A 104 -3.72 2.27 -16.00
CA PRO A 104 -2.45 2.60 -15.36
C PRO A 104 -2.21 1.72 -14.15
N ALA A 105 -0.98 1.68 -13.69
CA ALA A 105 -0.66 0.94 -12.47
C ALA A 105 -1.37 1.57 -11.28
N LEU A 106 -1.59 0.77 -10.26
CA LEU A 106 -2.22 1.22 -9.03
C LEU A 106 -1.14 1.68 -8.06
N TYR A 107 -1.31 2.86 -7.53
CA TYR A 107 -0.40 3.42 -6.53
C TYR A 107 -1.02 3.24 -5.15
N VAL A 108 -0.30 2.55 -4.27
CA VAL A 108 -0.75 2.32 -2.89
C VAL A 108 0.32 2.83 -1.95
N LYS A 109 -0.08 3.62 -0.98
CA LYS A 109 0.84 4.11 0.04
C LYS A 109 0.23 3.84 1.41
N LEU A 110 1.01 3.22 2.28
CA LEU A 110 0.55 2.82 3.60
C LEU A 110 1.45 3.42 4.67
N GLN A 111 0.92 3.52 5.87
CA GLN A 111 1.67 3.98 7.03
C GLN A 111 1.27 3.14 8.22
N LEU A 112 2.21 2.83 9.10
CA LEU A 112 1.90 2.11 10.33
C LEU A 112 1.72 3.10 11.46
N GLY A 113 0.65 2.93 12.21
CA GLY A 113 0.44 3.65 13.44
C GLY A 113 0.54 2.66 14.60
N SER A 114 0.11 3.08 15.76
CA SER A 114 0.16 2.23 16.93
C SER A 114 -0.97 1.21 16.83
N GLY A 115 -0.63 -0.01 16.43
CA GLY A 115 -1.63 -1.06 16.27
C GLY A 115 -2.60 -0.83 15.13
N LYS A 116 -2.28 0.10 14.22
CA LYS A 116 -3.17 0.45 13.11
C LYS A 116 -2.40 0.50 11.82
N ILE A 117 -3.13 0.35 10.70
CA ILE A 117 -2.56 0.55 9.38
C ILE A 117 -3.34 1.67 8.72
N ILE A 118 -2.63 2.62 8.17
CA ILE A 118 -3.24 3.81 7.59
C ILE A 118 -3.09 3.74 6.08
N GLY A 119 -4.22 3.76 5.38
CA GLY A 119 -4.23 3.80 3.93
C GLY A 119 -4.09 5.24 3.49
N ARG A 120 -2.89 5.63 3.09
CA ARG A 120 -2.60 7.00 2.70
C ARG A 120 -2.98 7.27 1.26
N SER A 121 -2.81 6.29 0.37
CA SER A 121 -3.14 6.47 -1.04
C SER A 121 -3.60 5.16 -1.66
N PHE A 122 -4.63 5.25 -2.50
CA PHE A 122 -5.09 4.13 -3.32
C PHE A 122 -5.74 4.76 -4.54
N HIS A 123 -5.00 4.86 -5.63
CA HIS A 123 -5.49 5.47 -6.85
C HIS A 123 -4.57 5.10 -8.00
N TYR A 124 -5.03 5.34 -9.22
CA TYR A 124 -4.17 5.08 -10.36
C TYR A 124 -2.93 5.96 -10.28
N SER A 125 -1.82 5.40 -10.71
CA SER A 125 -0.58 6.13 -10.81
C SER A 125 -0.73 7.17 -11.91
N GLU A 126 -0.31 8.40 -11.61
CA GLU A 126 -0.40 9.46 -12.61
C GLU A 126 0.64 9.34 -13.69
N GLN A 127 1.62 8.53 -13.44
CA GLN A 127 2.64 8.34 -14.45
C GLN A 127 2.12 7.49 -15.59
N GLY A 128 1.09 6.84 -15.38
CA GLY A 128 0.40 6.11 -16.41
C GLY A 128 1.23 5.12 -17.16
#